data_7a7e4ab321af95ec7272d575bfa1f8bb
#
_entry.id   7a7e4ab321af95ec7272d575bfa1f8bb
#
_cell.length_a   1.000
_cell.length_b   1.000
_cell.length_c   1.000
_cell.angle_alpha   90.00
_cell.angle_beta   90.00
_cell.angle_gamma   90.00
#
_symmetry.space_group_name_H-M   'P 1'
#
loop_
_entity.id
_entity.type
_entity.pdbx_description
1 polymer ?
#
loop_
_entity_poly.entity_id
_entity_poly.type
_entity_poly.pdbx_seq_one_letter_code
_entity_poly.pdbx_strand_id
1 'polypeptide(L)'
;MKHIRWIAVVGLIAIVELQYVWLVNTYKLTRENVMRQSHELFKDAALKEAFDRMGLWKELHGKKDSTYTYRFDLNEDVEDNETQTPTPETRQFIESAVFIAIQEGVSNTFKMDVSLHNLDSIYAHMLDSVGIPAKVSTCMTDSLGNVLRASSPQAKLEGQKYLRTRLVPINKAYTRYLQGVILNPYWVIFQRMTLLLIATVLIMVLVIICIVYQIRVIIRQDKIAKVREDFSYAMIHDMKTPLSSILMGTEILESGRLDGQPEKKERYFRIVKEEGEHLLALTNKVLTLSKLENHALKLQQTDCLLQPILEDLAEKYKAKTAKQVTFVWDLQEDVVWADEEFLKEALSNLIDNALKYSGEAVEITFLSERKADGTVCVTVADNGFGIPLKDQRKIFEKYERVNSPETESYHNWSSNS
;
A
#
# COMPACT_ATOMS: atom_id res chain seq x y z
N MET A 1 14.69 15.09 -0.50
CA MET A 1 14.61 13.61 -0.50
C MET A 1 15.00 12.94 0.82
N LYS A 2 16.13 13.27 1.49
CA LYS A 2 16.51 12.62 2.76
C LYS A 2 15.43 12.76 3.86
N HIS A 3 14.86 13.95 4.03
CA HIS A 3 13.85 14.22 5.07
C HIS A 3 12.54 13.40 4.85
N ILE A 4 12.08 13.24 3.60
CA ILE A 4 10.86 12.49 3.29
C ILE A 4 11.03 11.00 3.64
N ARG A 5 12.20 10.43 3.35
CA ARG A 5 12.51 9.04 3.74
C ARG A 5 12.52 8.87 5.26
N TRP A 6 13.08 9.81 6.01
CA TRP A 6 13.05 9.79 7.46
C TRP A 6 11.64 9.89 8.04
N ILE A 7 10.80 10.78 7.50
CA ILE A 7 9.39 10.90 7.91
C ILE A 7 8.64 9.58 7.66
N ALA A 8 8.84 8.95 6.49
CA ALA A 8 8.21 7.66 6.18
C ALA A 8 8.66 6.54 7.14
N VAL A 9 9.96 6.49 7.50
CA VAL A 9 10.50 5.51 8.45
C VAL A 9 9.93 5.75 9.85
N VAL A 10 9.91 6.99 10.33
CA VAL A 10 9.34 7.34 11.64
C VAL A 10 7.84 7.01 11.69
N GLY A 11 7.10 7.34 10.62
CA GLY A 11 5.69 6.97 10.52
C GLY A 11 5.46 5.46 10.55
N LEU A 12 6.30 4.68 9.87
CA LEU A 12 6.21 3.21 9.89
C LEU A 12 6.48 2.66 11.28
N ILE A 13 7.51 3.17 11.98
CA ILE A 13 7.83 2.76 13.36
C ILE A 13 6.65 3.07 14.28
N ALA A 14 6.07 4.27 14.21
CA ALA A 14 4.91 4.64 15.01
C ALA A 14 3.69 3.73 14.78
N ILE A 15 3.44 3.33 13.53
CA ILE A 15 2.36 2.39 13.19
C ILE A 15 2.63 1.01 13.79
N VAL A 16 3.87 0.51 13.72
CA VAL A 16 4.25 -0.78 14.31
C VAL A 16 4.11 -0.77 15.82
N GLU A 17 4.54 0.30 16.49
CA GLU A 17 4.38 0.46 17.94
C GLU A 17 2.90 0.51 18.35
N LEU A 18 2.09 1.27 17.61
CA LEU A 18 0.65 1.33 17.86
C LEU A 18 -0.03 -0.04 17.71
N GLN A 19 0.33 -0.79 16.67
CA GLN A 19 -0.19 -2.14 16.46
C GLN A 19 0.27 -3.12 17.55
N TYR A 20 1.52 -3.01 18.01
CA TYR A 20 2.02 -3.82 19.11
C TYR A 20 1.24 -3.56 20.41
N VAL A 21 1.06 -2.30 20.80
CA VAL A 21 0.28 -1.89 21.96
C VAL A 21 -1.17 -2.41 21.86
N TRP A 22 -1.80 -2.24 20.69
CA TRP A 22 -3.14 -2.71 20.43
C TRP A 22 -3.24 -4.23 20.55
N LEU A 23 -2.29 -4.98 20.00
CA LEU A 23 -2.24 -6.44 20.06
C LEU A 23 -2.12 -6.95 21.51
N VAL A 24 -1.23 -6.33 22.30
CA VAL A 24 -1.05 -6.68 23.72
C VAL A 24 -2.34 -6.41 24.51
N ASN A 25 -2.99 -5.28 24.28
CA ASN A 25 -4.25 -4.94 24.95
C ASN A 25 -5.38 -5.91 24.54
N THR A 26 -5.49 -6.24 23.28
CA THR A 26 -6.48 -7.20 22.76
C THR A 26 -6.24 -8.59 23.34
N TYR A 27 -4.99 -9.03 23.47
CA TYR A 27 -4.64 -10.29 24.12
C TYR A 27 -5.08 -10.30 25.59
N LYS A 28 -4.79 -9.24 26.35
CA LYS A 28 -5.20 -9.13 27.77
C LYS A 28 -6.72 -9.18 27.91
N LEU A 29 -7.43 -8.40 27.09
CA LEU A 29 -8.89 -8.34 27.11
C LEU A 29 -9.53 -9.70 26.75
N THR A 30 -9.01 -10.37 25.73
CA THR A 30 -9.47 -11.70 25.32
C THR A 30 -9.22 -12.72 26.40
N ARG A 31 -8.05 -12.68 27.06
CA ARG A 31 -7.70 -13.56 28.18
C ARG A 31 -8.66 -13.37 29.37
N GLU A 32 -8.95 -12.12 29.72
CA GLU A 32 -9.90 -11.81 30.81
C GLU A 32 -11.32 -12.27 30.48
N ASN A 33 -11.77 -12.08 29.24
CA ASN A 33 -13.07 -12.54 28.78
C ASN A 33 -13.19 -14.08 28.82
N VAL A 34 -12.17 -14.78 28.32
CA VAL A 34 -12.10 -16.24 28.38
C VAL A 34 -12.15 -16.71 29.85
N MET A 35 -11.39 -16.07 30.73
CA MET A 35 -11.36 -16.41 32.16
C MET A 35 -12.72 -16.21 32.84
N ARG A 36 -13.42 -15.10 32.55
CA ARG A 36 -14.74 -14.79 33.07
C ARG A 36 -15.78 -15.83 32.61
N GLN A 37 -15.87 -16.06 31.29
CA GLN A 37 -16.77 -17.04 30.69
C GLN A 37 -16.48 -18.47 31.24
N SER A 38 -15.21 -18.83 31.32
CA SER A 38 -14.74 -20.11 31.84
C SER A 38 -15.18 -20.32 33.30
N HIS A 39 -15.13 -19.27 34.13
CA HIS A 39 -15.56 -19.35 35.52
C HIS A 39 -17.07 -19.57 35.65
N GLU A 40 -17.90 -18.85 34.90
CA GLU A 40 -19.35 -19.05 34.92
C GLU A 40 -19.74 -20.46 34.46
N LEU A 41 -19.17 -20.89 33.31
CA LEU A 41 -19.40 -22.24 32.79
C LEU A 41 -18.90 -23.34 33.74
N PHE A 42 -17.85 -23.08 34.53
CA PHE A 42 -17.37 -24.01 35.52
C PHE A 42 -18.35 -24.19 36.68
N LYS A 43 -19.00 -23.12 37.16
CA LYS A 43 -20.07 -23.19 38.15
C LYS A 43 -21.25 -24.04 37.66
N ASP A 44 -21.67 -23.77 36.40
CA ASP A 44 -22.77 -24.52 35.77
C ASP A 44 -22.40 -26.01 35.60
N ALA A 45 -21.16 -26.30 35.20
CA ALA A 45 -20.66 -27.68 35.10
C ALA A 45 -20.64 -28.40 36.46
N ALA A 46 -20.19 -27.70 37.51
CA ALA A 46 -20.20 -28.27 38.87
C ALA A 46 -21.61 -28.50 39.40
N LEU A 47 -22.56 -27.64 39.04
CA LEU A 47 -23.97 -27.84 39.41
C LEU A 47 -24.57 -29.04 38.66
N LYS A 48 -24.31 -29.16 37.36
CA LYS A 48 -24.77 -30.31 36.55
C LYS A 48 -24.17 -31.61 37.04
N GLU A 49 -22.88 -31.62 37.39
CA GLU A 49 -22.24 -32.82 37.99
C GLU A 49 -22.93 -33.26 39.29
N ALA A 50 -23.34 -32.29 40.15
CA ALA A 50 -24.09 -32.63 41.36
C ALA A 50 -25.45 -33.28 41.06
N PHE A 51 -26.17 -32.79 40.04
CA PHE A 51 -27.42 -33.40 39.60
C PHE A 51 -27.23 -34.80 38.99
N ASP A 52 -26.15 -34.98 38.19
CA ASP A 52 -25.82 -36.30 37.63
C ASP A 52 -25.52 -37.32 38.72
N ARG A 53 -24.79 -36.95 39.78
CA ARG A 53 -24.57 -37.81 40.96
C ARG A 53 -25.89 -38.22 41.66
N MET A 54 -26.82 -37.29 41.78
CA MET A 54 -28.14 -37.56 42.36
C MET A 54 -28.95 -38.51 41.47
N GLY A 55 -28.87 -38.37 40.13
CA GLY A 55 -29.51 -39.27 39.16
C GLY A 55 -28.93 -40.69 39.26
N LEU A 56 -27.60 -40.82 39.26
CA LEU A 56 -26.90 -42.11 39.37
C LEU A 56 -27.24 -42.83 40.66
N TRP A 57 -27.36 -42.11 41.77
CA TRP A 57 -27.77 -42.71 43.06
C TRP A 57 -29.17 -43.30 42.97
N LYS A 58 -30.14 -42.62 42.32
CA LYS A 58 -31.52 -43.12 42.13
C LYS A 58 -31.54 -44.38 41.26
N GLU A 59 -30.74 -44.48 40.24
CA GLU A 59 -30.62 -45.71 39.42
C GLU A 59 -30.03 -46.88 40.20
N LEU A 60 -28.97 -46.64 41.01
CA LEU A 60 -28.31 -47.69 41.78
C LEU A 60 -29.12 -48.23 42.90
N HIS A 61 -30.02 -47.45 43.49
CA HIS A 61 -30.80 -47.83 44.69
C HIS A 61 -32.30 -48.13 44.41
N GLY A 62 -32.70 -48.23 43.12
CA GLY A 62 -33.98 -48.81 42.69
C GLY A 62 -35.24 -48.07 43.18
N LYS A 63 -35.19 -46.81 43.61
CA LYS A 63 -36.34 -45.99 43.95
C LYS A 63 -36.88 -45.24 42.77
N LYS A 64 -37.86 -45.82 42.09
CA LYS A 64 -38.50 -45.28 40.89
C LYS A 64 -39.46 -44.11 41.14
N ASP A 65 -39.87 -43.84 42.41
CA ASP A 65 -40.90 -42.83 42.70
C ASP A 65 -40.52 -41.99 43.95
N SER A 66 -39.66 -41.04 43.78
CA SER A 66 -39.65 -39.84 44.62
C SER A 66 -39.13 -38.65 43.82
N THR A 67 -40.09 -37.89 43.31
CA THR A 67 -39.83 -36.53 42.80
C THR A 67 -39.47 -35.69 44.04
N TYR A 68 -38.17 -35.54 44.31
CA TYR A 68 -37.71 -34.55 45.28
C TYR A 68 -37.77 -33.19 44.57
N THR A 69 -38.93 -32.52 44.76
CA THR A 69 -39.06 -31.11 44.42
C THR A 69 -38.40 -30.35 45.56
N TYR A 70 -37.18 -29.91 45.42
CA TYR A 70 -36.62 -28.91 46.33
C TYR A 70 -37.34 -27.60 46.04
N ARG A 71 -38.44 -27.37 46.80
CA ARG A 71 -39.07 -26.07 46.84
C ARG A 71 -38.25 -25.25 47.84
N PHE A 72 -37.43 -24.35 47.37
CA PHE A 72 -36.89 -23.28 48.20
C PHE A 72 -38.04 -22.30 48.42
N ASP A 73 -38.79 -22.46 49.50
CA ASP A 73 -39.72 -21.44 49.97
C ASP A 73 -38.87 -20.29 50.53
N LEU A 74 -38.60 -19.32 49.66
CA LEU A 74 -37.99 -18.04 50.03
C LEU A 74 -39.01 -17.11 50.73
N ASN A 75 -40.20 -17.62 51.08
CA ASN A 75 -41.36 -16.87 51.54
C ASN A 75 -41.80 -17.21 53.00
N GLU A 76 -40.95 -17.71 53.85
CA GLU A 76 -41.26 -17.59 55.24
C GLU A 76 -40.63 -16.32 55.85
N ASP A 77 -41.45 -15.34 56.19
CA ASP A 77 -41.19 -14.11 56.93
C ASP A 77 -40.64 -12.88 56.09
N VAL A 78 -41.19 -12.60 54.93
CA VAL A 78 -41.16 -11.22 54.42
C VAL A 78 -42.59 -10.73 54.31
N GLU A 79 -43.05 -10.03 55.36
CA GLU A 79 -44.23 -9.17 55.30
C GLU A 79 -44.11 -8.22 54.08
N ASP A 80 -45.21 -8.04 53.40
CA ASP A 80 -45.45 -7.12 52.28
C ASP A 80 -44.73 -5.78 52.47
N ASN A 81 -43.57 -5.63 51.86
CA ASN A 81 -43.01 -4.33 51.49
C ASN A 81 -42.26 -4.45 50.19
N GLU A 82 -42.88 -3.87 49.16
CA GLU A 82 -42.31 -3.48 47.86
C GLU A 82 -41.28 -4.46 47.27
N THR A 83 -41.63 -5.10 46.18
CA THR A 83 -40.78 -5.92 45.31
C THR A 83 -39.57 -5.13 44.78
N GLN A 84 -38.60 -4.88 45.65
CA GLN A 84 -37.29 -4.44 45.23
C GLN A 84 -36.59 -5.65 44.60
N THR A 85 -36.34 -5.57 43.29
CA THR A 85 -35.47 -6.53 42.62
C THR A 85 -34.15 -6.60 43.39
N PRO A 86 -33.67 -7.80 43.79
CA PRO A 86 -32.47 -7.91 44.59
C PRO A 86 -31.29 -7.26 43.90
N THR A 87 -30.49 -6.51 44.63
CA THR A 87 -29.28 -5.91 44.11
C THR A 87 -28.36 -6.98 43.48
N PRO A 88 -27.50 -6.65 42.50
CA PRO A 88 -26.59 -7.63 41.88
C PRO A 88 -25.77 -8.41 42.94
N GLU A 89 -25.38 -7.75 44.02
CA GLU A 89 -24.62 -8.37 45.11
C GLU A 89 -25.46 -9.38 45.91
N THR A 90 -26.69 -9.03 46.22
CA THR A 90 -27.64 -9.92 46.92
C THR A 90 -27.95 -11.14 46.06
N ARG A 91 -28.15 -10.97 44.77
CA ARG A 91 -28.38 -12.06 43.83
C ARG A 91 -27.19 -13.02 43.76
N GLN A 92 -25.95 -12.50 43.66
CA GLN A 92 -24.74 -13.32 43.65
C GLN A 92 -24.55 -14.10 44.97
N PHE A 93 -24.88 -13.49 46.09
CA PHE A 93 -24.87 -14.17 47.41
C PHE A 93 -25.85 -15.34 47.48
N ILE A 94 -27.12 -15.11 47.06
CA ILE A 94 -28.15 -16.15 47.03
C ILE A 94 -27.73 -17.30 46.09
N GLU A 95 -27.26 -16.99 44.86
CA GLU A 95 -26.79 -18.03 43.94
C GLU A 95 -25.64 -18.88 44.53
N SER A 96 -24.71 -18.24 45.22
CA SER A 96 -23.59 -18.94 45.88
C SER A 96 -24.07 -19.82 47.06
N ALA A 97 -25.01 -19.33 47.89
CA ALA A 97 -25.57 -20.07 49.00
C ALA A 97 -26.38 -21.29 48.53
N VAL A 98 -27.18 -21.13 47.47
CA VAL A 98 -27.94 -22.22 46.84
C VAL A 98 -26.99 -23.26 46.24
N PHE A 99 -25.95 -22.85 45.57
CA PHE A 99 -24.94 -23.75 45.01
C PHE A 99 -24.28 -24.61 46.11
N ILE A 100 -23.82 -23.98 47.20
CA ILE A 100 -23.23 -24.68 48.36
C ILE A 100 -24.23 -25.66 48.99
N ALA A 101 -25.48 -25.23 49.15
CA ALA A 101 -26.51 -26.09 49.76
C ALA A 101 -26.79 -27.34 48.90
N ILE A 102 -26.83 -27.20 47.57
CA ILE A 102 -26.99 -28.34 46.66
C ILE A 102 -25.79 -29.27 46.74
N GLN A 103 -24.58 -28.76 46.63
CA GLN A 103 -23.34 -29.56 46.64
C GLN A 103 -23.18 -30.32 47.96
N GLU A 104 -23.37 -29.65 49.10
CA GLU A 104 -23.26 -30.24 50.43
C GLU A 104 -24.42 -31.22 50.71
N GLY A 105 -25.65 -30.87 50.31
CA GLY A 105 -26.82 -31.73 50.43
C GLY A 105 -26.65 -33.05 49.67
N VAL A 106 -26.18 -32.97 48.40
CA VAL A 106 -25.89 -34.17 47.62
C VAL A 106 -24.78 -35.01 48.23
N SER A 107 -23.70 -34.40 48.70
CA SER A 107 -22.60 -35.14 49.34
C SER A 107 -23.00 -35.81 50.62
N ASN A 108 -23.77 -35.14 51.50
CA ASN A 108 -24.16 -35.65 52.81
C ASN A 108 -25.27 -36.66 52.68
N THR A 109 -26.28 -36.41 51.85
CA THR A 109 -27.49 -37.28 51.76
C THR A 109 -27.17 -38.59 51.01
N PHE A 110 -26.40 -38.46 49.88
CA PHE A 110 -26.14 -39.65 49.09
C PHE A 110 -24.76 -40.26 49.34
N LYS A 111 -23.96 -39.69 50.24
CA LYS A 111 -22.58 -40.14 50.58
C LYS A 111 -21.66 -40.32 49.34
N MET A 112 -21.89 -39.55 48.29
CA MET A 112 -21.15 -39.56 47.07
C MET A 112 -20.30 -38.28 46.94
N ASP A 113 -18.99 -38.44 46.92
CA ASP A 113 -18.06 -37.32 46.73
C ASP A 113 -18.03 -36.87 45.27
N VAL A 114 -17.54 -35.65 45.01
CA VAL A 114 -17.47 -35.07 43.65
C VAL A 114 -16.60 -35.93 42.73
N SER A 115 -17.15 -36.28 41.58
CA SER A 115 -16.42 -36.96 40.50
C SER A 115 -15.69 -35.97 39.62
N LEU A 116 -14.40 -35.74 39.91
CA LEU A 116 -13.60 -34.80 39.15
C LEU A 116 -13.48 -35.19 37.68
N HIS A 117 -13.49 -36.50 37.35
CA HIS A 117 -13.41 -36.96 35.97
C HIS A 117 -14.69 -36.66 35.17
N ASN A 118 -15.87 -36.85 35.78
CA ASN A 118 -17.13 -36.46 35.16
C ASN A 118 -17.23 -34.95 35.00
N LEU A 119 -16.78 -34.19 36.01
CA LEU A 119 -16.73 -32.74 35.97
C LEU A 119 -15.83 -32.22 34.84
N ASP A 120 -14.66 -32.84 34.58
CA ASP A 120 -13.80 -32.53 33.44
C ASP A 120 -14.56 -32.66 32.12
N SER A 121 -15.30 -33.78 31.94
CA SER A 121 -16.04 -34.04 30.71
C SER A 121 -17.15 -33.00 30.46
N ILE A 122 -17.96 -32.74 31.52
CA ILE A 122 -19.05 -31.76 31.46
C ILE A 122 -18.49 -30.37 31.18
N TYR A 123 -17.45 -29.99 31.89
CA TYR A 123 -16.82 -28.67 31.74
C TYR A 123 -16.19 -28.47 30.36
N ALA A 124 -15.48 -29.49 29.84
CA ALA A 124 -14.91 -29.45 28.49
C ALA A 124 -16.02 -29.30 27.45
N HIS A 125 -17.11 -30.04 27.55
CA HIS A 125 -18.24 -29.95 26.62
C HIS A 125 -18.93 -28.57 26.67
N MET A 126 -19.12 -28.00 27.88
CA MET A 126 -19.70 -26.66 28.03
C MET A 126 -18.79 -25.57 27.43
N LEU A 127 -17.48 -25.66 27.60
CA LEU A 127 -16.54 -24.73 27.00
C LEU A 127 -16.57 -24.84 25.46
N ASP A 128 -16.62 -26.07 24.95
CA ASP A 128 -16.66 -26.27 23.47
C ASP A 128 -17.94 -25.70 22.85
N SER A 129 -19.09 -25.84 23.54
CA SER A 129 -20.38 -25.29 23.08
C SER A 129 -20.40 -23.77 22.89
N VAL A 130 -19.54 -23.04 23.59
CA VAL A 130 -19.37 -21.57 23.46
C VAL A 130 -18.12 -21.18 22.64
N GLY A 131 -17.53 -22.15 21.93
CA GLY A 131 -16.38 -21.91 21.07
C GLY A 131 -15.06 -21.69 21.84
N ILE A 132 -14.90 -22.39 22.97
CA ILE A 132 -13.65 -22.43 23.75
C ILE A 132 -13.15 -23.89 23.79
N PRO A 133 -12.58 -24.43 22.71
CA PRO A 133 -12.08 -25.80 22.69
C PRO A 133 -10.82 -25.91 23.55
N ALA A 134 -11.00 -26.22 24.80
CA ALA A 134 -9.96 -26.25 25.80
C ALA A 134 -9.73 -27.67 26.37
N LYS A 135 -8.46 -28.03 26.55
CA LYS A 135 -8.12 -29.15 27.41
C LYS A 135 -8.22 -28.69 28.86
N VAL A 136 -9.07 -29.33 29.62
CA VAL A 136 -9.34 -28.97 31.01
C VAL A 136 -8.91 -30.06 31.96
N SER A 137 -8.72 -29.68 33.21
CA SER A 137 -8.58 -30.57 34.34
C SER A 137 -9.15 -29.86 35.57
N THR A 138 -9.85 -30.57 36.40
CA THR A 138 -10.44 -30.01 37.62
C THR A 138 -9.71 -30.48 38.85
N CYS A 139 -9.73 -29.68 39.91
CA CYS A 139 -9.14 -30.01 41.16
C CYS A 139 -10.02 -29.55 42.35
N MET A 140 -9.90 -30.25 43.46
CA MET A 140 -10.43 -29.86 44.76
C MET A 140 -9.29 -29.25 45.55
N THR A 141 -9.51 -28.09 46.15
CA THR A 141 -8.50 -27.32 46.90
C THR A 141 -9.03 -26.98 48.32
N ASP A 142 -8.11 -26.61 49.20
CA ASP A 142 -8.45 -25.97 50.47
C ASP A 142 -8.67 -24.44 50.28
N SER A 143 -8.94 -23.74 51.38
CA SER A 143 -9.13 -22.28 51.39
C SER A 143 -7.88 -21.49 50.99
N LEU A 144 -6.71 -22.07 51.06
CA LEU A 144 -5.43 -21.48 50.68
C LEU A 144 -5.04 -21.78 49.22
N GLY A 145 -5.85 -22.60 48.52
CA GLY A 145 -5.59 -23.01 47.14
C GLY A 145 -4.69 -24.25 47.02
N ASN A 146 -4.31 -24.92 48.11
CA ASN A 146 -3.55 -26.17 48.04
C ASN A 146 -4.40 -27.28 47.46
N VAL A 147 -3.88 -28.04 46.50
CA VAL A 147 -4.63 -29.10 45.84
C VAL A 147 -4.74 -30.33 46.71
N LEU A 148 -5.96 -30.63 47.17
CA LEU A 148 -6.29 -31.83 47.95
C LEU A 148 -6.43 -33.04 47.02
N ARG A 149 -7.12 -32.88 45.89
CA ARG A 149 -7.40 -33.93 44.92
C ARG A 149 -7.47 -33.32 43.51
N ALA A 150 -7.00 -34.00 42.52
CA ALA A 150 -7.02 -33.53 41.13
C ALA A 150 -7.42 -34.65 40.17
N SER A 151 -8.11 -34.32 39.10
CA SER A 151 -8.47 -35.26 38.03
C SER A 151 -7.26 -35.71 37.24
N SER A 152 -6.26 -34.84 37.08
CA SER A 152 -4.99 -35.18 36.44
C SER A 152 -3.77 -34.55 37.16
N PRO A 153 -2.57 -35.12 37.01
CA PRO A 153 -1.34 -34.58 37.61
C PRO A 153 -1.04 -33.15 37.18
N GLN A 154 -1.47 -32.77 35.98
CA GLN A 154 -1.24 -31.42 35.38
C GLN A 154 -2.01 -30.32 36.13
N ALA A 155 -3.13 -30.64 36.77
CA ALA A 155 -3.89 -29.69 37.59
C ALA A 155 -3.13 -29.25 38.85
N LYS A 156 -2.12 -30.00 39.28
CA LYS A 156 -1.27 -29.69 40.44
C LYS A 156 -0.16 -28.72 40.13
N LEU A 157 0.16 -28.50 38.82
CA LEU A 157 1.24 -27.62 38.40
C LEU A 157 0.83 -26.15 38.56
N GLU A 158 1.59 -25.40 39.34
CA GLU A 158 1.45 -23.96 39.48
C GLU A 158 2.22 -23.23 38.38
N GLY A 159 1.70 -22.06 37.98
CA GLY A 159 2.40 -21.16 37.02
C GLY A 159 1.46 -20.41 36.08
N GLN A 160 1.99 -19.36 35.45
CA GLN A 160 1.27 -18.54 34.46
C GLN A 160 0.88 -19.30 33.17
N LYS A 161 1.35 -20.54 33.06
CA LYS A 161 1.16 -21.40 31.88
C LYS A 161 -0.27 -21.97 31.78
N TYR A 162 -1.03 -21.90 32.86
CA TYR A 162 -2.39 -22.42 32.98
C TYR A 162 -3.36 -21.31 33.35
N LEU A 163 -4.59 -21.38 32.85
CA LEU A 163 -5.66 -20.47 33.25
C LEU A 163 -6.53 -21.18 34.27
N ARG A 164 -6.63 -20.62 35.47
CA ARG A 164 -7.40 -21.18 36.58
C ARG A 164 -8.67 -20.37 36.83
N THR A 165 -9.80 -21.04 37.05
CA THR A 165 -11.03 -20.38 37.50
C THR A 165 -10.87 -19.87 38.93
N ARG A 166 -11.75 -18.98 39.36
CA ARG A 166 -11.84 -18.64 40.77
C ARG A 166 -12.26 -19.89 41.58
N LEU A 167 -11.89 -19.93 42.86
CA LEU A 167 -12.28 -21.00 43.78
C LEU A 167 -13.80 -20.97 43.98
N VAL A 168 -14.45 -22.11 43.82
CA VAL A 168 -15.90 -22.28 44.03
C VAL A 168 -16.11 -23.13 45.25
N PRO A 169 -16.66 -22.59 46.39
CA PRO A 169 -16.86 -23.32 47.61
C PRO A 169 -17.97 -24.39 47.46
N ILE A 170 -17.77 -25.58 48.03
CA ILE A 170 -18.72 -26.71 47.94
C ILE A 170 -19.28 -27.15 49.28
N ASN A 171 -18.87 -26.52 50.39
CA ASN A 171 -19.39 -26.79 51.70
C ASN A 171 -19.56 -25.52 52.54
N LYS A 172 -20.50 -25.51 53.47
CA LYS A 172 -20.79 -24.37 54.38
C LYS A 172 -19.61 -23.98 55.26
N ALA A 173 -18.73 -24.93 55.57
CA ALA A 173 -17.55 -24.68 56.40
C ALA A 173 -16.44 -23.96 55.61
N TYR A 174 -16.59 -23.74 54.28
CA TYR A 174 -15.60 -23.12 53.42
C TYR A 174 -14.21 -23.77 53.52
N THR A 175 -14.17 -25.10 53.72
CA THR A 175 -12.92 -25.88 53.82
C THR A 175 -12.55 -26.57 52.51
N ARG A 176 -13.50 -26.73 51.60
CA ARG A 176 -13.30 -27.39 50.30
C ARG A 176 -13.83 -26.54 49.18
N TYR A 177 -13.03 -26.44 48.13
CA TYR A 177 -13.33 -25.67 46.93
C TYR A 177 -13.08 -26.51 45.69
N LEU A 178 -13.82 -26.22 44.61
CA LEU A 178 -13.54 -26.71 43.28
C LEU A 178 -12.86 -25.62 42.45
N GLN A 179 -11.95 -26.03 41.58
CA GLN A 179 -11.29 -25.15 40.64
C GLN A 179 -11.10 -25.85 39.30
N GLY A 180 -11.47 -25.19 38.23
CA GLY A 180 -11.19 -25.61 36.86
C GLY A 180 -9.86 -25.04 36.37
N VAL A 181 -9.11 -25.84 35.63
CA VAL A 181 -7.81 -25.48 35.05
C VAL A 181 -7.85 -25.73 33.56
N ILE A 182 -7.61 -24.68 32.76
CA ILE A 182 -7.42 -24.78 31.32
C ILE A 182 -5.94 -25.01 31.07
N LEU A 183 -5.60 -26.12 30.40
CA LEU A 183 -4.24 -26.59 30.23
C LEU A 183 -3.54 -25.95 29.01
N ASN A 184 -4.29 -25.43 28.04
CA ASN A 184 -3.79 -24.84 26.81
C ASN A 184 -4.35 -23.42 26.52
N PRO A 185 -4.25 -22.47 27.48
CA PRO A 185 -4.91 -21.16 27.35
C PRO A 185 -4.42 -20.35 26.14
N TYR A 186 -3.14 -20.45 25.79
CA TYR A 186 -2.59 -19.73 24.64
C TYR A 186 -3.27 -20.12 23.33
N TRP A 187 -3.47 -21.42 23.10
CA TRP A 187 -4.13 -21.91 21.89
C TRP A 187 -5.56 -21.36 21.77
N VAL A 188 -6.32 -21.43 22.87
CA VAL A 188 -7.69 -20.91 22.92
C VAL A 188 -7.76 -19.42 22.64
N ILE A 189 -6.89 -18.63 23.28
CA ILE A 189 -6.84 -17.19 23.10
C ILE A 189 -6.46 -16.84 21.65
N PHE A 190 -5.41 -17.49 21.10
CA PHE A 190 -4.98 -17.25 19.72
C PHE A 190 -6.07 -17.64 18.72
N GLN A 191 -6.77 -18.75 18.91
CA GLN A 191 -7.86 -19.16 18.04
C GLN A 191 -8.98 -18.12 18.00
N ARG A 192 -9.36 -17.54 19.13
CA ARG A 192 -10.34 -16.44 19.19
C ARG A 192 -9.84 -15.14 18.54
N MET A 193 -8.54 -14.92 18.54
CA MET A 193 -7.93 -13.73 17.94
C MET A 193 -7.56 -13.91 16.46
N THR A 194 -7.68 -15.12 15.89
CA THR A 194 -7.19 -15.42 14.53
C THR A 194 -7.70 -14.45 13.48
N LEU A 195 -9.00 -14.15 13.45
CA LEU A 195 -9.58 -13.22 12.48
C LEU A 195 -9.03 -11.81 12.63
N LEU A 196 -8.86 -11.34 13.87
CA LEU A 196 -8.27 -10.03 14.16
C LEU A 196 -6.79 -9.99 13.78
N LEU A 197 -6.04 -11.07 14.03
CA LEU A 197 -4.64 -11.17 13.64
C LEU A 197 -4.48 -11.12 12.12
N ILE A 198 -5.31 -11.85 11.38
CA ILE A 198 -5.30 -11.80 9.90
C ILE A 198 -5.63 -10.37 9.42
N ALA A 199 -6.65 -9.74 9.99
CA ALA A 199 -7.02 -8.37 9.62
C ALA A 199 -5.87 -7.37 9.87
N THR A 200 -5.17 -7.47 11.01
CA THR A 200 -4.03 -6.59 11.31
C THR A 200 -2.87 -6.78 10.35
N VAL A 201 -2.56 -8.02 9.97
CA VAL A 201 -1.52 -8.32 8.98
C VAL A 201 -1.89 -7.75 7.61
N LEU A 202 -3.15 -7.92 7.18
CA LEU A 202 -3.63 -7.35 5.91
C LEU A 202 -3.53 -5.81 5.89
N ILE A 203 -3.95 -5.15 6.96
CA ILE A 203 -3.84 -3.68 7.09
C ILE A 203 -2.36 -3.26 7.03
N MET A 204 -1.47 -3.96 7.73
CA MET A 204 -0.05 -3.66 7.72
C MET A 204 0.56 -3.77 6.31
N VAL A 205 0.24 -4.83 5.59
CA VAL A 205 0.69 -5.03 4.19
C VAL A 205 0.15 -3.90 3.29
N LEU A 206 -1.12 -3.53 3.43
CA LEU A 206 -1.71 -2.43 2.66
C LEU A 206 -0.98 -1.11 2.93
N VAL A 207 -0.71 -0.78 4.18
CA VAL A 207 0.03 0.44 4.57
C VAL A 207 1.42 0.46 3.96
N ILE A 208 2.15 -0.66 4.01
CA ILE A 208 3.48 -0.76 3.40
C ILE A 208 3.41 -0.53 1.89
N ILE A 209 2.45 -1.14 1.20
CA ILE A 209 2.24 -0.94 -0.24
C ILE A 209 1.96 0.53 -0.55
N CYS A 210 1.07 1.18 0.22
CA CYS A 210 0.76 2.60 0.06
C CYS A 210 2.00 3.49 0.23
N ILE A 211 2.82 3.24 1.26
CA ILE A 211 4.05 4.01 1.50
C ILE A 211 5.04 3.83 0.35
N VAL A 212 5.27 2.59 -0.10
CA VAL A 212 6.16 2.32 -1.24
C VAL A 212 5.68 3.00 -2.52
N TYR A 213 4.36 2.97 -2.77
CA TYR A 213 3.75 3.65 -3.91
C TYR A 213 3.95 5.17 -3.83
N GLN A 214 3.67 5.80 -2.68
CA GLN A 214 3.86 7.23 -2.47
C GLN A 214 5.32 7.66 -2.67
N ILE A 215 6.27 6.89 -2.14
CA ILE A 215 7.70 7.18 -2.33
C ILE A 215 8.07 7.14 -3.82
N ARG A 216 7.57 6.16 -4.59
CA ARG A 216 7.81 6.07 -6.03
C ARG A 216 7.23 7.28 -6.78
N VAL A 217 6.01 7.69 -6.43
CA VAL A 217 5.36 8.88 -7.03
C VAL A 217 6.18 10.15 -6.76
N ILE A 218 6.62 10.36 -5.52
CA ILE A 218 7.42 11.54 -5.14
C ILE A 218 8.75 11.56 -5.91
N ILE A 219 9.46 10.43 -6.00
CA ILE A 219 10.73 10.34 -6.75
C ILE A 219 10.49 10.67 -8.22
N ARG A 220 9.40 10.19 -8.81
CA ARG A 220 9.06 10.47 -10.21
C ARG A 220 8.73 11.96 -10.42
N GLN A 221 7.96 12.57 -9.53
CA GLN A 221 7.64 14.01 -9.58
C GLN A 221 8.89 14.87 -9.44
N ASP A 222 9.80 14.53 -8.51
CA ASP A 222 11.06 15.24 -8.30
C ASP A 222 11.96 15.19 -9.57
N LYS A 223 12.03 14.00 -10.21
CA LYS A 223 12.75 13.84 -11.48
C LYS A 223 12.15 14.75 -12.57
N ILE A 224 10.82 14.74 -12.73
CA ILE A 224 10.12 15.57 -13.72
C ILE A 224 10.35 17.06 -13.43
N ALA A 225 10.24 17.49 -12.18
CA ALA A 225 10.45 18.88 -11.79
C ALA A 225 11.87 19.34 -12.11
N LYS A 226 12.88 18.53 -11.78
CA LYS A 226 14.28 18.84 -12.07
C LYS A 226 14.54 18.98 -13.58
N VAL A 227 14.04 18.05 -14.38
CA VAL A 227 14.18 18.07 -15.83
C VAL A 227 13.50 19.30 -16.44
N ARG A 228 12.33 19.70 -15.90
CA ARG A 228 11.64 20.93 -16.32
C ARG A 228 12.46 22.18 -15.98
N GLU A 229 13.12 22.19 -14.83
CA GLU A 229 14.02 23.27 -14.41
C GLU A 229 15.23 23.36 -15.34
N ASP A 230 15.92 22.23 -15.61
CA ASP A 230 17.08 22.17 -16.51
C ASP A 230 16.70 22.62 -17.93
N PHE A 231 15.53 22.23 -18.43
CA PHE A 231 14.99 22.69 -19.71
C PHE A 231 14.78 24.21 -19.74
N SER A 232 14.18 24.77 -18.68
CA SER A 232 13.95 26.22 -18.58
C SER A 232 15.26 26.99 -18.58
N TYR A 233 16.29 26.52 -17.87
CA TYR A 233 17.61 27.15 -17.90
C TYR A 233 18.28 27.08 -19.26
N ALA A 234 18.24 25.93 -19.92
CA ALA A 234 18.78 25.76 -21.28
C ALA A 234 18.11 26.74 -22.28
N MET A 235 16.77 26.84 -22.19
CA MET A 235 16.00 27.69 -23.07
C MET A 235 16.30 29.19 -22.87
N ILE A 236 16.39 29.63 -21.59
CA ILE A 236 16.78 31.02 -21.29
C ILE A 236 18.18 31.31 -21.82
N HIS A 237 19.10 30.36 -21.72
CA HIS A 237 20.45 30.48 -22.26
C HIS A 237 20.42 30.63 -23.80
N ASP A 238 19.64 29.76 -24.48
CA ASP A 238 19.54 29.75 -25.95
C ASP A 238 18.84 31.01 -26.50
N MET A 239 17.96 31.65 -25.71
CA MET A 239 17.35 32.95 -26.04
C MET A 239 18.28 34.14 -25.77
N LYS A 240 19.18 34.02 -24.77
CA LYS A 240 20.09 35.12 -24.40
C LYS A 240 21.09 35.43 -25.52
N THR A 241 21.58 34.42 -26.22
CA THR A 241 22.61 34.57 -27.27
C THR A 241 22.08 35.42 -28.44
N PRO A 242 20.96 35.09 -29.15
CA PRO A 242 20.41 35.91 -30.22
C PRO A 242 20.02 37.31 -29.72
N LEU A 243 19.47 37.42 -28.51
CA LEU A 243 19.13 38.72 -27.92
C LEU A 243 20.37 39.60 -27.74
N SER A 244 21.50 39.06 -27.29
CA SER A 244 22.75 39.78 -27.15
C SER A 244 23.31 40.21 -28.51
N SER A 245 23.20 39.35 -29.53
CA SER A 245 23.63 39.69 -30.92
C SER A 245 22.78 40.83 -31.52
N ILE A 246 21.46 40.80 -31.27
CA ILE A 246 20.55 41.89 -31.70
C ILE A 246 20.94 43.20 -31.02
N LEU A 247 21.11 43.21 -29.68
CA LEU A 247 21.47 44.41 -28.92
C LEU A 247 22.81 44.98 -29.39
N MET A 248 23.84 44.14 -29.55
CA MET A 248 25.14 44.57 -30.04
C MET A 248 25.07 45.11 -31.50
N GLY A 249 24.34 44.42 -32.35
CA GLY A 249 24.13 44.84 -33.74
C GLY A 249 23.42 46.19 -33.82
N THR A 250 22.37 46.42 -33.03
CA THR A 250 21.64 47.69 -32.98
C THR A 250 22.51 48.82 -32.43
N GLU A 251 23.31 48.57 -31.37
CA GLU A 251 24.23 49.56 -30.81
C GLU A 251 25.30 50.02 -31.81
N ILE A 252 25.84 49.08 -32.60
CA ILE A 252 26.81 49.39 -33.66
C ILE A 252 26.15 50.21 -34.78
N LEU A 253 24.92 49.87 -35.20
CA LEU A 253 24.17 50.58 -36.20
C LEU A 253 23.81 52.01 -35.74
N GLU A 254 23.44 52.18 -34.46
CA GLU A 254 23.06 53.47 -33.86
C GLU A 254 24.27 54.39 -33.67
N SER A 255 25.47 53.82 -33.43
CA SER A 255 26.69 54.59 -33.20
C SER A 255 27.15 55.46 -34.34
N GLY A 256 26.58 55.36 -35.57
CA GLY A 256 26.95 56.06 -36.78
C GLY A 256 28.33 55.68 -37.40
N ARG A 257 29.05 54.73 -36.77
CA ARG A 257 30.41 54.31 -37.20
C ARG A 257 30.41 53.64 -38.56
N LEU A 258 29.25 53.21 -39.07
CA LEU A 258 29.08 52.50 -40.32
C LEU A 258 28.50 53.39 -41.44
N ASP A 259 28.26 54.68 -41.20
CA ASP A 259 27.62 55.56 -42.20
C ASP A 259 28.45 55.75 -43.50
N GLY A 260 29.76 55.57 -43.43
CA GLY A 260 30.63 55.53 -44.60
C GLY A 260 30.87 54.14 -45.20
N GLN A 261 30.20 53.06 -44.66
CA GLN A 261 30.45 51.67 -45.10
C GLN A 261 29.12 50.92 -45.32
N PRO A 262 28.41 51.18 -46.40
CA PRO A 262 27.05 50.70 -46.65
C PRO A 262 26.95 49.16 -46.64
N GLU A 263 27.93 48.44 -47.16
CA GLU A 263 27.96 46.98 -47.21
C GLU A 263 28.01 46.36 -45.77
N LYS A 264 28.82 47.00 -44.90
CA LYS A 264 28.89 46.54 -43.53
C LYS A 264 27.60 46.88 -42.73
N LYS A 265 27.04 48.04 -43.01
CA LYS A 265 25.77 48.46 -42.42
C LYS A 265 24.63 47.47 -42.77
N GLU A 266 24.58 47.11 -44.07
CA GLU A 266 23.59 46.11 -44.53
C GLU A 266 23.82 44.71 -43.91
N ARG A 267 25.08 44.30 -43.75
CA ARG A 267 25.41 43.05 -43.08
C ARG A 267 24.92 43.03 -41.63
N TYR A 268 25.06 44.10 -40.84
CA TYR A 268 24.58 44.18 -39.47
C TYR A 268 23.05 44.18 -39.41
N PHE A 269 22.36 44.87 -40.34
CA PHE A 269 20.91 44.79 -40.45
C PHE A 269 20.44 43.36 -40.72
N ARG A 270 21.14 42.62 -41.57
CA ARG A 270 20.82 41.22 -41.84
C ARG A 270 21.01 40.34 -40.61
N ILE A 271 22.12 40.49 -39.90
CA ILE A 271 22.37 39.76 -38.62
C ILE A 271 21.25 40.03 -37.62
N VAL A 272 20.91 41.29 -37.40
CA VAL A 272 19.81 41.65 -36.44
C VAL A 272 18.49 41.02 -36.88
N LYS A 273 18.17 41.00 -38.16
CA LYS A 273 16.97 40.40 -38.71
C LYS A 273 16.96 38.87 -38.52
N GLU A 274 18.04 38.20 -38.91
CA GLU A 274 18.22 36.75 -38.82
C GLU A 274 18.11 36.27 -37.34
N GLU A 275 18.77 36.98 -36.42
CA GLU A 275 18.69 36.66 -34.99
C GLU A 275 17.30 36.95 -34.38
N GLY A 276 16.60 37.97 -34.88
CA GLY A 276 15.21 38.25 -34.52
C GLY A 276 14.24 37.14 -34.98
N GLU A 277 14.40 36.67 -36.22
CA GLU A 277 13.63 35.54 -36.76
C GLU A 277 13.92 34.26 -35.98
N HIS A 278 15.18 34.02 -35.62
CA HIS A 278 15.60 32.89 -34.80
C HIS A 278 14.93 32.93 -33.38
N LEU A 279 14.94 34.09 -32.72
CA LEU A 279 14.32 34.28 -31.43
C LEU A 279 12.80 34.04 -31.49
N LEU A 280 12.14 34.50 -32.54
CA LEU A 280 10.73 34.28 -32.79
C LEU A 280 10.42 32.77 -32.96
N ALA A 281 11.25 32.04 -33.70
CA ALA A 281 11.14 30.61 -33.91
C ALA A 281 11.30 29.85 -32.59
N LEU A 282 12.26 30.22 -31.73
CA LEU A 282 12.44 29.66 -30.40
C LEU A 282 11.22 29.90 -29.53
N THR A 283 10.65 31.10 -29.51
CA THR A 283 9.46 31.47 -28.75
C THR A 283 8.25 30.64 -29.20
N ASN A 284 8.06 30.46 -30.50
CA ASN A 284 6.98 29.63 -31.04
C ASN A 284 7.12 28.16 -30.63
N LYS A 285 8.36 27.61 -30.63
CA LYS A 285 8.61 26.24 -30.10
C LYS A 285 8.21 26.08 -28.65
N VAL A 286 8.47 27.09 -27.80
CA VAL A 286 8.05 27.09 -26.38
C VAL A 286 6.53 27.07 -26.24
N LEU A 287 5.86 27.94 -27.01
CA LEU A 287 4.39 28.03 -27.01
C LEU A 287 3.75 26.71 -27.46
N THR A 288 4.28 26.11 -28.52
CA THR A 288 3.83 24.81 -29.04
C THR A 288 3.99 23.71 -27.97
N LEU A 289 5.17 23.65 -27.34
CA LEU A 289 5.43 22.71 -26.26
C LEU A 289 4.46 22.89 -25.08
N SER A 290 4.22 24.16 -24.71
CA SER A 290 3.26 24.47 -23.63
C SER A 290 1.82 24.04 -23.97
N LYS A 291 1.40 24.24 -25.23
CA LYS A 291 0.08 23.78 -25.71
C LYS A 291 -0.01 22.25 -25.73
N LEU A 292 1.05 21.55 -26.12
CA LEU A 292 1.15 20.09 -26.08
C LEU A 292 1.05 19.56 -24.65
N GLU A 293 1.77 20.17 -23.70
CA GLU A 293 1.76 19.76 -22.29
C GLU A 293 0.38 19.92 -21.64
N ASN A 294 -0.35 20.96 -22.02
CA ASN A 294 -1.67 21.25 -21.49
C ASN A 294 -2.81 20.56 -22.27
N HIS A 295 -2.48 19.66 -23.23
CA HIS A 295 -3.46 19.04 -24.14
C HIS A 295 -4.36 20.05 -24.84
N ALA A 296 -3.88 21.27 -25.02
CA ALA A 296 -4.62 22.37 -25.65
C ALA A 296 -4.36 22.46 -27.16
N LEU A 297 -3.46 21.65 -27.70
CA LEU A 297 -3.17 21.62 -29.13
C LEU A 297 -4.32 20.93 -29.87
N LYS A 298 -4.89 21.65 -30.85
CA LYS A 298 -5.90 21.11 -31.78
C LYS A 298 -5.22 20.98 -33.13
N LEU A 299 -5.02 19.75 -33.59
CA LEU A 299 -4.47 19.47 -34.92
C LEU A 299 -5.53 19.73 -35.97
N GLN A 300 -5.13 20.41 -37.06
CA GLN A 300 -5.93 20.60 -38.25
C GLN A 300 -5.53 19.56 -39.28
N GLN A 301 -6.06 18.37 -39.15
CA GLN A 301 -5.71 17.24 -40.01
C GLN A 301 -6.41 17.37 -41.39
N THR A 302 -5.64 17.22 -42.45
CA THR A 302 -6.08 17.19 -43.84
C THR A 302 -5.31 16.12 -44.61
N ASP A 303 -5.74 15.82 -45.84
CA ASP A 303 -4.98 14.97 -46.73
C ASP A 303 -3.72 15.74 -47.21
N CYS A 304 -2.54 15.30 -46.79
CA CYS A 304 -1.26 15.89 -47.10
C CYS A 304 -0.49 14.99 -48.08
N LEU A 305 0.06 15.57 -49.12
CA LEU A 305 0.96 14.87 -50.05
C LEU A 305 2.37 14.84 -49.46
N LEU A 306 2.95 13.65 -49.30
CA LEU A 306 4.30 13.47 -48.75
C LEU A 306 5.38 13.94 -49.70
N GLN A 307 5.28 13.62 -51.00
CA GLN A 307 6.34 13.93 -51.97
C GLN A 307 6.68 15.41 -52.02
N PRO A 308 5.75 16.38 -52.19
CA PRO A 308 6.07 17.80 -52.20
C PRO A 308 6.72 18.29 -50.89
N ILE A 309 6.26 17.75 -49.75
CA ILE A 309 6.78 18.07 -48.41
C ILE A 309 8.25 17.62 -48.30
N LEU A 310 8.55 16.40 -48.74
CA LEU A 310 9.90 15.83 -48.68
C LEU A 310 10.87 16.54 -49.67
N GLU A 311 10.39 16.92 -50.88
CA GLU A 311 11.16 17.67 -51.85
C GLU A 311 11.55 19.06 -51.31
N ASP A 312 10.60 19.81 -50.74
CA ASP A 312 10.84 21.11 -50.08
C ASP A 312 11.86 21.01 -48.94
N LEU A 313 11.71 20.01 -48.07
CA LEU A 313 12.65 19.75 -46.97
C LEU A 313 14.03 19.37 -47.50
N ALA A 314 14.12 18.50 -48.49
CA ALA A 314 15.38 18.07 -49.07
C ALA A 314 16.15 19.25 -49.73
N GLU A 315 15.47 20.13 -50.48
CA GLU A 315 16.07 21.32 -51.08
C GLU A 315 16.59 22.26 -49.99
N LYS A 316 15.76 22.56 -48.98
CA LYS A 316 16.12 23.42 -47.85
C LYS A 316 17.35 22.91 -47.10
N TYR A 317 17.42 21.62 -46.81
CA TYR A 317 18.53 21.05 -46.04
C TYR A 317 19.81 20.88 -46.89
N LYS A 318 19.72 20.59 -48.20
CA LYS A 318 20.87 20.62 -49.10
C LYS A 318 21.51 22.00 -49.20
N ALA A 319 20.69 23.06 -49.19
CA ALA A 319 21.19 24.44 -49.22
C ALA A 319 21.83 24.89 -47.89
N LYS A 320 21.38 24.32 -46.76
CA LYS A 320 21.77 24.75 -45.39
C LYS A 320 23.03 24.06 -44.90
N THR A 321 23.27 22.81 -45.30
CA THR A 321 24.35 21.98 -44.72
C THR A 321 25.60 21.98 -45.64
N ALA A 322 26.80 21.97 -45.02
CA ALA A 322 28.04 21.74 -45.72
C ALA A 322 28.35 20.25 -45.97
N LYS A 323 27.60 19.33 -45.32
CA LYS A 323 27.75 17.90 -45.48
C LYS A 323 27.23 17.42 -46.83
N GLN A 324 27.78 16.31 -47.33
CA GLN A 324 27.21 15.63 -48.49
C GLN A 324 25.96 14.86 -48.08
N VAL A 325 24.78 15.36 -48.46
CA VAL A 325 23.49 14.77 -48.13
C VAL A 325 22.82 14.18 -49.36
N THR A 326 22.48 12.90 -49.27
CA THR A 326 21.69 12.20 -50.28
C THR A 326 20.32 11.89 -49.70
N PHE A 327 19.26 12.30 -50.35
CA PHE A 327 17.89 11.95 -49.98
C PHE A 327 17.36 10.91 -50.95
N VAL A 328 16.81 9.84 -50.42
CA VAL A 328 16.19 8.74 -51.16
C VAL A 328 14.78 8.56 -50.64
N TRP A 329 13.82 8.34 -51.52
CA TRP A 329 12.44 8.05 -51.13
C TRP A 329 11.85 6.91 -51.95
N ASP A 330 11.12 6.01 -51.27
CA ASP A 330 10.30 4.94 -51.81
C ASP A 330 8.92 5.06 -51.19
N LEU A 331 8.03 5.81 -51.80
CA LEU A 331 6.72 6.14 -51.30
C LEU A 331 5.69 5.22 -51.95
N GLN A 332 5.27 4.14 -51.24
CA GLN A 332 4.16 3.30 -51.69
C GLN A 332 2.81 3.99 -51.47
N GLU A 333 2.73 4.88 -50.47
CA GLU A 333 1.58 5.72 -50.14
C GLU A 333 2.05 7.19 -50.07
N ASP A 334 1.53 8.04 -50.89
CA ASP A 334 1.92 9.46 -50.96
C ASP A 334 0.96 10.36 -50.17
N VAL A 335 -0.23 9.89 -49.80
CA VAL A 335 -1.23 10.68 -49.10
C VAL A 335 -1.30 10.21 -47.63
N VAL A 336 -1.13 11.18 -46.70
CA VAL A 336 -1.27 10.94 -45.25
C VAL A 336 -2.30 11.89 -44.66
N TRP A 337 -3.13 11.40 -43.76
CA TRP A 337 -4.08 12.22 -42.99
C TRP A 337 -3.36 12.83 -41.79
N ALA A 338 -2.93 14.07 -41.90
CA ALA A 338 -2.10 14.74 -40.90
C ALA A 338 -2.33 16.27 -40.90
N ASP A 339 -1.81 16.94 -39.87
CA ASP A 339 -1.59 18.39 -39.90
C ASP A 339 -0.28 18.66 -40.58
N GLU A 340 -0.33 19.35 -41.71
CA GLU A 340 0.82 19.55 -42.60
C GLU A 340 1.98 20.28 -41.93
N GLU A 341 1.68 21.27 -41.07
CA GLU A 341 2.70 22.07 -40.37
C GLU A 341 3.43 21.18 -39.33
N PHE A 342 2.70 20.43 -38.54
CA PHE A 342 3.31 19.52 -37.56
C PHE A 342 3.99 18.31 -38.22
N LEU A 343 3.51 17.84 -39.34
CA LEU A 343 4.16 16.78 -40.11
C LEU A 343 5.52 17.29 -40.66
N LYS A 344 5.56 18.47 -41.24
CA LYS A 344 6.80 19.12 -41.68
C LYS A 344 7.77 19.33 -40.53
N GLU A 345 7.30 19.78 -39.37
CA GLU A 345 8.13 19.96 -38.18
C GLU A 345 8.69 18.63 -37.66
N ALA A 346 7.89 17.57 -37.61
CA ALA A 346 8.34 16.23 -37.21
C ALA A 346 9.41 15.67 -38.13
N LEU A 347 9.19 15.74 -39.45
CA LEU A 347 10.16 15.30 -40.47
C LEU A 347 11.45 16.13 -40.40
N SER A 348 11.32 17.45 -40.25
CA SER A 348 12.46 18.38 -40.09
C SER A 348 13.31 18.02 -38.88
N ASN A 349 12.69 17.69 -37.72
CA ASN A 349 13.41 17.29 -36.54
C ASN A 349 14.17 15.96 -36.73
N LEU A 350 13.60 15.00 -37.47
CA LEU A 350 14.27 13.73 -37.78
C LEU A 350 15.46 13.95 -38.72
N ILE A 351 15.32 14.85 -39.76
CA ILE A 351 16.41 15.23 -40.66
C ILE A 351 17.54 15.94 -39.88
N ASP A 352 17.19 16.89 -38.99
CA ASP A 352 18.18 17.58 -38.14
C ASP A 352 18.97 16.60 -37.29
N ASN A 353 18.29 15.60 -36.69
CA ASN A 353 18.92 14.55 -35.92
C ASN A 353 19.85 13.68 -36.78
N ALA A 354 19.41 13.26 -37.97
CA ALA A 354 20.21 12.49 -38.91
C ALA A 354 21.49 13.24 -39.32
N LEU A 355 21.38 14.54 -39.59
CA LEU A 355 22.53 15.39 -39.92
C LEU A 355 23.47 15.59 -38.71
N LYS A 356 22.91 15.75 -37.51
CA LYS A 356 23.69 16.01 -36.31
C LYS A 356 24.47 14.78 -35.86
N TYR A 357 23.88 13.60 -35.97
CA TYR A 357 24.46 12.35 -35.48
C TYR A 357 25.01 11.44 -36.55
N SER A 358 25.58 12.03 -37.58
CA SER A 358 26.21 11.35 -38.73
C SER A 358 27.59 11.90 -39.05
N GLY A 359 28.33 11.20 -39.89
CA GLY A 359 29.61 11.64 -40.47
C GLY A 359 29.47 12.75 -41.51
N GLU A 360 30.49 12.91 -42.40
CA GLU A 360 30.50 13.93 -43.43
C GLU A 360 29.57 13.63 -44.62
N ALA A 361 29.33 12.35 -44.90
CA ALA A 361 28.37 11.90 -45.91
C ALA A 361 27.17 11.22 -45.24
N VAL A 362 25.97 11.72 -45.55
CA VAL A 362 24.72 11.29 -44.92
C VAL A 362 23.73 10.85 -45.98
N GLU A 363 23.19 9.66 -45.82
CA GLU A 363 22.06 9.18 -46.61
C GLU A 363 20.81 9.13 -45.72
N ILE A 364 19.73 9.79 -46.16
CA ILE A 364 18.45 9.82 -45.46
C ILE A 364 17.41 9.23 -46.40
N THR A 365 16.80 8.11 -45.95
CA THR A 365 15.80 7.38 -46.72
C THR A 365 14.42 7.56 -46.10
N PHE A 366 13.46 7.97 -46.93
CA PHE A 366 12.04 8.04 -46.55
C PHE A 366 11.27 6.88 -47.19
N LEU A 367 10.54 6.16 -46.38
CA LEU A 367 9.67 5.08 -46.87
C LEU A 367 8.24 5.35 -46.37
N SER A 368 7.26 5.06 -47.18
CA SER A 368 5.87 5.07 -46.75
C SER A 368 5.16 3.80 -47.20
N GLU A 369 4.39 3.21 -46.29
CA GLU A 369 3.60 2.02 -46.56
C GLU A 369 2.25 2.05 -45.83
N ARG A 370 1.24 1.41 -46.40
CA ARG A 370 -0.06 1.22 -45.72
C ARG A 370 -0.05 -0.10 -44.97
N LYS A 371 -0.30 -0.06 -43.68
CA LYS A 371 -0.44 -1.26 -42.85
C LYS A 371 -1.81 -1.92 -43.03
N ALA A 372 -1.90 -3.17 -42.55
CA ALA A 372 -3.14 -3.96 -42.65
C ALA A 372 -4.34 -3.35 -41.90
N ASP A 373 -4.10 -2.49 -40.91
CA ASP A 373 -5.11 -1.75 -40.17
C ASP A 373 -5.57 -0.46 -40.84
N GLY A 374 -5.02 -0.16 -42.06
CA GLY A 374 -5.35 1.03 -42.83
C GLY A 374 -4.52 2.27 -42.49
N THR A 375 -3.65 2.21 -41.46
CA THR A 375 -2.75 3.32 -41.10
C THR A 375 -1.60 3.44 -42.11
N VAL A 376 -1.20 4.67 -42.43
CA VAL A 376 0.01 4.95 -43.21
C VAL A 376 1.20 5.11 -42.27
N CYS A 377 2.22 4.29 -42.47
CA CYS A 377 3.48 4.36 -41.74
C CYS A 377 4.52 5.10 -42.59
N VAL A 378 5.04 6.21 -42.06
CA VAL A 378 6.17 6.96 -42.68
C VAL A 378 7.42 6.64 -41.86
N THR A 379 8.44 6.09 -42.50
CA THR A 379 9.72 5.73 -41.92
C THR A 379 10.82 6.66 -42.42
N VAL A 380 11.63 7.15 -41.49
CA VAL A 380 12.85 7.92 -41.79
C VAL A 380 14.04 7.11 -41.31
N ALA A 381 14.91 6.69 -42.21
CA ALA A 381 16.12 5.95 -41.90
C ALA A 381 17.35 6.75 -42.26
N ASP A 382 18.39 6.72 -41.45
CA ASP A 382 19.68 7.35 -41.69
C ASP A 382 20.82 6.34 -41.54
N ASN A 383 21.99 6.67 -42.15
CA ASN A 383 23.22 5.89 -42.02
C ASN A 383 24.18 6.44 -40.95
N GLY A 384 23.65 7.14 -39.94
CA GLY A 384 24.40 7.76 -38.85
C GLY A 384 24.93 6.73 -37.82
N PHE A 385 25.39 7.26 -36.67
CA PHE A 385 26.01 6.45 -35.60
C PHE A 385 25.05 5.47 -34.92
N GLY A 386 23.75 5.59 -35.14
CA GLY A 386 22.73 4.76 -34.52
C GLY A 386 22.54 5.01 -33.03
N ILE A 387 21.56 4.32 -32.44
CA ILE A 387 21.17 4.46 -31.03
C ILE A 387 21.29 3.10 -30.36
N PRO A 388 22.06 2.95 -29.24
CA PRO A 388 22.16 1.71 -28.51
C PRO A 388 20.80 1.19 -28.05
N LEU A 389 20.56 -0.12 -28.15
CA LEU A 389 19.27 -0.75 -27.81
C LEU A 389 18.73 -0.37 -26.42
N LYS A 390 19.64 -0.21 -25.43
CA LYS A 390 19.29 0.17 -24.04
C LYS A 390 18.70 1.57 -23.94
N ASP A 391 19.01 2.45 -24.89
CA ASP A 391 18.63 3.87 -24.87
C ASP A 391 17.48 4.19 -25.82
N GLN A 392 17.14 3.30 -26.78
CA GLN A 392 16.11 3.53 -27.80
C GLN A 392 14.72 3.85 -27.20
N ARG A 393 14.37 3.28 -26.04
CA ARG A 393 13.09 3.61 -25.35
C ARG A 393 13.15 4.96 -24.66
N LYS A 394 14.33 5.38 -24.19
CA LYS A 394 14.50 6.62 -23.41
C LYS A 394 14.47 7.87 -24.27
N ILE A 395 14.92 7.79 -25.54
CA ILE A 395 14.95 8.95 -26.45
C ILE A 395 13.57 9.55 -26.74
N PHE A 396 12.50 8.78 -26.54
CA PHE A 396 11.10 9.24 -26.65
C PHE A 396 10.52 9.73 -25.33
N GLU A 397 11.25 9.59 -24.21
CA GLU A 397 10.83 10.20 -22.94
C GLU A 397 11.11 11.70 -22.98
N LYS A 398 10.17 12.50 -22.46
CA LYS A 398 10.30 13.95 -22.44
C LYS A 398 11.63 14.34 -21.77
N TYR A 399 12.40 15.19 -22.46
CA TYR A 399 13.62 15.80 -21.93
C TYR A 399 14.82 14.84 -21.71
N GLU A 400 14.75 13.60 -22.13
CA GLU A 400 15.91 12.71 -22.08
C GLU A 400 16.86 13.00 -23.24
N ARG A 401 18.17 13.05 -22.92
CA ARG A 401 19.27 13.11 -23.90
C ARG A 401 20.17 11.91 -23.62
N VAL A 402 20.56 11.23 -24.68
CA VAL A 402 21.54 10.14 -24.56
C VAL A 402 22.93 10.77 -24.67
N ASN A 403 23.72 10.72 -23.60
CA ASN A 403 25.13 11.10 -23.63
C ASN A 403 25.92 9.94 -24.25
N SER A 404 26.18 9.97 -25.53
CA SER A 404 27.13 9.06 -26.17
C SER A 404 28.54 9.63 -26.00
N PRO A 405 29.53 8.83 -25.61
CA PRO A 405 30.94 9.28 -25.48
C PRO A 405 31.51 9.89 -26.77
N GLU A 406 30.94 9.52 -27.92
CA GLU A 406 31.33 10.02 -29.23
C GLU A 406 30.79 11.43 -29.54
N THR A 407 29.69 11.87 -28.89
CA THR A 407 29.16 13.23 -29.04
C THR A 407 29.96 14.28 -28.25
N GLU A 408 30.65 13.93 -27.19
CA GLU A 408 31.52 14.86 -26.45
C GLU A 408 32.77 15.29 -27.28
N SER A 409 33.28 14.43 -28.16
CA SER A 409 34.43 14.76 -29.01
C SER A 409 34.09 15.80 -30.07
N TYR A 410 32.86 15.88 -30.55
CA TYR A 410 32.42 16.83 -31.58
C TYR A 410 32.03 18.21 -31.02
N HIS A 411 31.56 18.28 -29.76
CA HIS A 411 31.29 19.59 -29.14
C HIS A 411 32.57 20.38 -28.83
N ASN A 412 33.71 19.71 -28.61
CA ASN A 412 34.99 20.37 -28.40
C ASN A 412 35.61 20.92 -29.70
N TRP A 413 35.16 20.47 -30.88
CA TRP A 413 35.64 20.97 -32.15
C TRP A 413 34.90 22.24 -32.63
N SER A 414 33.64 22.39 -32.30
CA SER A 414 32.83 23.56 -32.71
C SER A 414 33.05 24.81 -31.84
N SER A 415 33.73 24.68 -30.70
CA SER A 415 34.07 25.79 -29.80
C SER A 415 35.46 26.37 -30.03
N ASN A 416 36.27 25.79 -30.96
CA ASN A 416 37.64 26.22 -31.28
C ASN A 416 37.83 26.63 -32.73
N SER A 417 36.79 26.95 -33.49
CA SER A 417 36.89 27.49 -34.88
C SER A 417 36.29 28.87 -34.97
#